data_2016f9b4c887e1497e45f95ae4ffdf0f
#
_entry.id   2016f9b4c887e1497e45f95ae4ffdf0f
#
_cell.length_a   1.000
_cell.length_b   1.000
_cell.length_c   1.000
_cell.angle_alpha   90.00
_cell.angle_beta   90.00
_cell.angle_gamma   90.00
#
_symmetry.space_group_name_H-M   'P 1'
#
loop_
_entity.id
_entity.type
_entity.pdbx_description
1 polymer ?
#
loop_
_entity_poly.entity_id
_entity_poly.type
_entity_poly.pdbx_seq_one_letter_code
_entity_poly.pdbx_strand_id
1 'polypeptide(L)'
;MSESNLVTYQNLTRNYGRRMAAISKITIHHAAGVGTAQSIVDSFMPAKRKASANYCIGNDGKIGQSVLECHRSWTSSSLWNDNQAITIEVSNCENKAPWRISDAAYHALIDLCVDICQRNGIKTVNYTGTKSGVLTEHRMFAATVCPGDTIHQMLVSGKIAKDINERLEHPQEQSRIYEGVDLSPVFNATYYRARYPDLAAAGLSSDDQLWIHFTMCGITEARQACDAFDPVRYRNTQTDLNAAFGDDWEAYYKHYCMCGREEIESGQRKAFM
;
A
#
# COMPACT_ATOMS: atom_id res chain seq x y z
N MET A 1 5.93 3.57 -20.06
CA MET A 1 5.21 3.45 -18.79
C MET A 1 5.41 2.03 -18.30
N SER A 2 5.89 1.84 -17.09
CA SER A 2 6.00 0.53 -16.45
C SER A 2 4.71 0.25 -15.68
N GLU A 3 4.27 -0.99 -15.65
CA GLU A 3 3.17 -1.43 -14.79
C GLU A 3 3.63 -1.54 -13.33
N SER A 4 2.67 -1.65 -12.40
CA SER A 4 2.98 -1.80 -10.98
C SER A 4 3.58 -3.19 -10.66
N ASN A 5 4.67 -3.20 -9.90
CA ASN A 5 5.27 -4.44 -9.40
C ASN A 5 4.48 -5.07 -8.24
N LEU A 6 3.46 -4.39 -7.71
CA LEU A 6 2.59 -4.88 -6.65
C LEU A 6 1.53 -5.87 -7.15
N VAL A 7 1.43 -6.07 -8.48
CA VAL A 7 0.44 -6.97 -9.08
C VAL A 7 0.79 -8.43 -8.81
N THR A 8 -0.14 -9.14 -8.17
CA THR A 8 -0.01 -10.58 -7.87
C THR A 8 -0.84 -11.47 -8.81
N TYR A 9 -1.78 -10.88 -9.54
CA TYR A 9 -2.62 -11.57 -10.53
C TYR A 9 -2.89 -10.68 -11.74
N GLN A 10 -2.72 -11.20 -12.94
CA GLN A 10 -3.02 -10.47 -14.17
C GLN A 10 -3.87 -11.33 -15.10
N ASN A 11 -4.98 -10.74 -15.57
CA ASN A 11 -5.79 -11.29 -16.66
C ASN A 11 -6.37 -10.10 -17.44
N LEU A 12 -5.89 -9.91 -18.67
CA LEU A 12 -6.18 -8.70 -19.43
C LEU A 12 -7.46 -8.84 -20.25
N THR A 13 -8.44 -8.01 -19.93
CA THR A 13 -9.72 -7.94 -20.67
C THR A 13 -9.55 -7.24 -22.02
N ARG A 14 -10.52 -7.43 -22.92
CA ARG A 14 -10.67 -6.64 -24.15
C ARG A 14 -11.57 -5.42 -24.00
N ASN A 15 -12.12 -5.19 -22.81
CA ASN A 15 -12.98 -4.05 -22.48
C ASN A 15 -12.12 -2.82 -22.13
N TYR A 16 -11.38 -2.29 -23.10
CA TYR A 16 -10.56 -1.08 -22.92
C TYR A 16 -10.55 -0.22 -24.19
N GLY A 17 -10.09 1.00 -24.08
CA GLY A 17 -9.85 1.89 -25.20
C GLY A 17 -8.40 2.40 -25.24
N ARG A 18 -8.04 3.11 -26.30
CA ARG A 18 -6.74 3.80 -26.37
C ARG A 18 -6.71 4.93 -25.32
N ARG A 19 -5.64 5.01 -24.54
CA ARG A 19 -5.37 6.17 -23.70
C ARG A 19 -4.80 7.30 -24.56
N MET A 20 -5.37 8.49 -24.42
CA MET A 20 -5.04 9.66 -25.26
C MET A 20 -4.45 10.83 -24.46
N ALA A 21 -4.29 10.67 -23.15
CA ALA A 21 -3.73 11.68 -22.26
C ALA A 21 -2.73 11.07 -21.28
N ALA A 22 -1.86 11.90 -20.74
CA ALA A 22 -0.97 11.50 -19.64
C ALA A 22 -1.80 11.14 -18.38
N ILE A 23 -1.28 10.21 -17.59
CA ILE A 23 -1.87 9.85 -16.30
C ILE A 23 -1.60 10.98 -15.32
N SER A 24 -2.66 11.54 -14.76
CA SER A 24 -2.62 12.65 -13.81
C SER A 24 -3.68 12.53 -12.70
N LYS A 25 -4.46 11.44 -12.72
CA LYS A 25 -5.56 11.20 -11.79
C LYS A 25 -5.60 9.74 -11.36
N ILE A 26 -6.19 9.53 -10.19
CA ILE A 26 -6.57 8.20 -9.68
C ILE A 26 -8.05 8.27 -9.34
N THR A 27 -8.83 7.32 -9.89
CA THR A 27 -10.27 7.23 -9.59
C THR A 27 -10.53 5.95 -8.80
N ILE A 28 -11.08 6.12 -7.59
CA ILE A 28 -11.34 5.02 -6.68
C ILE A 28 -12.79 4.57 -6.82
N HIS A 29 -12.97 3.27 -6.94
CA HIS A 29 -14.25 2.57 -7.01
C HIS A 29 -14.30 1.49 -5.94
N HIS A 30 -15.49 0.91 -5.72
CA HIS A 30 -15.64 -0.32 -4.96
C HIS A 30 -16.32 -1.41 -5.79
N ALA A 31 -15.95 -2.64 -5.55
CA ALA A 31 -16.50 -3.80 -6.27
C ALA A 31 -17.97 -4.12 -5.90
N ALA A 32 -18.55 -3.39 -4.93
CA ALA A 32 -19.88 -3.59 -4.38
C ALA A 32 -20.10 -5.02 -3.86
N GLY A 33 -19.07 -5.61 -3.25
CA GLY A 33 -19.13 -6.97 -2.71
C GLY A 33 -17.77 -7.44 -2.19
N VAL A 34 -17.79 -8.58 -1.52
CA VAL A 34 -16.59 -9.25 -1.02
C VAL A 34 -16.01 -10.13 -2.12
N GLY A 35 -14.74 -9.94 -2.46
CA GLY A 35 -14.07 -10.71 -3.49
C GLY A 35 -12.55 -10.72 -3.36
N THR A 36 -11.92 -11.66 -4.05
CA THR A 36 -10.47 -11.66 -4.26
C THR A 36 -10.12 -10.76 -5.46
N ALA A 37 -8.86 -10.31 -5.53
CA ALA A 37 -8.37 -9.57 -6.70
C ALA A 37 -8.65 -10.34 -8.00
N GLN A 38 -8.42 -11.65 -8.01
CA GLN A 38 -8.70 -12.52 -9.14
C GLN A 38 -10.18 -12.49 -9.53
N SER A 39 -11.10 -12.68 -8.58
CA SER A 39 -12.54 -12.73 -8.88
C SER A 39 -13.06 -11.42 -9.48
N ILE A 40 -12.52 -10.27 -9.00
CA ILE A 40 -12.90 -8.96 -9.55
C ILE A 40 -12.34 -8.79 -10.96
N VAL A 41 -11.06 -9.08 -11.18
CA VAL A 41 -10.42 -9.05 -12.51
C VAL A 41 -11.18 -9.92 -13.49
N ASP A 42 -11.46 -11.18 -13.12
CA ASP A 42 -12.14 -12.14 -14.01
C ASP A 42 -13.58 -11.72 -14.34
N SER A 43 -14.24 -10.95 -13.46
CA SER A 43 -15.57 -10.39 -13.74
C SER A 43 -15.59 -9.43 -14.94
N PHE A 44 -14.43 -8.86 -15.31
CA PHE A 44 -14.28 -7.96 -16.46
C PHE A 44 -13.94 -8.66 -17.77
N MET A 45 -13.71 -9.99 -17.77
CA MET A 45 -13.33 -10.73 -18.98
C MET A 45 -14.43 -10.81 -20.04
N PRO A 46 -15.73 -11.03 -19.70
CA PRO A 46 -16.76 -11.12 -20.71
C PRO A 46 -16.89 -9.82 -21.54
N ALA A 47 -16.80 -9.92 -22.87
CA ALA A 47 -16.90 -8.75 -23.76
C ALA A 47 -18.23 -7.99 -23.60
N LYS A 48 -19.32 -8.70 -23.25
CA LYS A 48 -20.64 -8.11 -22.98
C LYS A 48 -20.69 -7.25 -21.72
N ARG A 49 -19.69 -7.35 -20.82
CA ARG A 49 -19.61 -6.55 -19.57
C ARG A 49 -19.48 -5.07 -19.87
N LYS A 50 -18.75 -4.68 -20.92
CA LYS A 50 -18.48 -3.29 -21.34
C LYS A 50 -18.05 -2.38 -20.19
N ALA A 51 -17.34 -2.95 -19.23
CA ALA A 51 -16.74 -2.27 -18.08
C ALA A 51 -15.41 -2.93 -17.74
N SER A 52 -14.49 -2.18 -17.12
CA SER A 52 -13.19 -2.66 -16.66
C SER A 52 -12.57 -1.64 -15.71
N ALA A 53 -11.53 -2.05 -14.97
CA ALA A 53 -10.65 -1.16 -14.22
C ALA A 53 -9.19 -1.44 -14.59
N ASN A 54 -8.27 -0.51 -14.32
CA ASN A 54 -6.86 -0.84 -14.47
C ASN A 54 -6.45 -1.87 -13.41
N TYR A 55 -6.76 -1.60 -12.15
CA TYR A 55 -6.41 -2.44 -11.02
C TYR A 55 -7.62 -2.85 -10.19
N CYS A 56 -7.51 -3.98 -9.53
CA CYS A 56 -8.51 -4.55 -8.63
C CYS A 56 -7.83 -5.01 -7.35
N ILE A 57 -8.33 -4.58 -6.20
CA ILE A 57 -7.79 -4.94 -4.89
C ILE A 57 -8.75 -5.89 -4.20
N GLY A 58 -8.26 -7.07 -3.83
CA GLY A 58 -9.02 -8.07 -3.07
C GLY A 58 -9.18 -7.70 -1.61
N ASN A 59 -10.13 -8.34 -0.94
CA ASN A 59 -10.33 -8.15 0.51
C ASN A 59 -9.10 -8.58 1.35
N ASP A 60 -8.24 -9.41 0.79
CA ASP A 60 -6.97 -9.86 1.38
C ASP A 60 -5.77 -8.93 1.05
N GLY A 61 -6.02 -7.80 0.40
CA GLY A 61 -5.01 -6.83 0.00
C GLY A 61 -4.20 -7.22 -1.25
N LYS A 62 -4.45 -8.37 -1.87
CA LYS A 62 -3.81 -8.72 -3.13
C LYS A 62 -4.28 -7.80 -4.25
N ILE A 63 -3.38 -7.50 -5.19
CA ILE A 63 -3.64 -6.59 -6.31
C ILE A 63 -3.67 -7.38 -7.61
N GLY A 64 -4.75 -7.22 -8.36
CA GLY A 64 -4.90 -7.75 -9.70
C GLY A 64 -4.94 -6.65 -10.76
N GLN A 65 -4.61 -7.00 -12.00
CA GLN A 65 -4.65 -6.07 -13.13
C GLN A 65 -5.51 -6.64 -14.25
N SER A 66 -6.49 -5.84 -14.74
CA SER A 66 -7.36 -6.21 -15.86
C SER A 66 -7.16 -5.34 -17.10
N VAL A 67 -6.57 -4.15 -16.98
CA VAL A 67 -6.22 -3.26 -18.10
C VAL A 67 -4.85 -2.65 -17.86
N LEU A 68 -3.97 -2.72 -18.86
CA LEU A 68 -2.65 -2.06 -18.78
C LEU A 68 -2.78 -0.54 -18.64
N GLU A 69 -1.85 0.11 -17.97
CA GLU A 69 -1.88 1.58 -17.76
C GLU A 69 -1.78 2.38 -19.05
N CYS A 70 -1.13 1.83 -20.08
CA CYS A 70 -1.08 2.46 -21.42
C CYS A 70 -2.45 2.48 -22.10
N HIS A 71 -3.45 1.77 -21.57
CA HIS A 71 -4.82 1.72 -22.05
C HIS A 71 -5.79 2.40 -21.07
N ARG A 72 -6.85 2.95 -21.61
CA ARG A 72 -7.95 3.54 -20.86
C ARG A 72 -8.95 2.43 -20.50
N SER A 73 -9.18 2.22 -19.20
CA SER A 73 -10.27 1.37 -18.73
C SER A 73 -11.64 1.99 -19.03
N TRP A 74 -12.70 1.22 -18.88
CA TRP A 74 -14.09 1.67 -19.00
C TRP A 74 -14.76 1.58 -17.63
N THR A 75 -14.49 2.55 -16.77
CA THR A 75 -14.83 2.46 -15.35
C THR A 75 -15.79 3.55 -14.89
N SER A 76 -15.44 4.83 -15.09
CA SER A 76 -16.17 5.94 -14.48
C SER A 76 -17.36 6.46 -15.30
N SER A 77 -17.69 5.86 -16.45
CA SER A 77 -18.64 6.37 -17.42
C SER A 77 -18.24 7.72 -18.03
N SER A 78 -17.01 8.18 -17.82
CA SER A 78 -16.46 9.41 -18.35
C SER A 78 -15.21 9.17 -19.18
N LEU A 79 -15.36 9.30 -20.51
CA LEU A 79 -14.23 9.18 -21.43
C LEU A 79 -13.08 10.13 -21.05
N TRP A 80 -13.43 11.35 -20.67
CA TRP A 80 -12.46 12.37 -20.28
C TRP A 80 -11.67 11.95 -19.03
N ASN A 81 -12.39 11.48 -17.98
CA ASN A 81 -11.74 11.05 -16.74
C ASN A 81 -10.89 9.81 -16.96
N ASP A 82 -11.46 8.75 -17.57
CA ASP A 82 -10.78 7.48 -17.74
C ASP A 82 -9.53 7.59 -18.62
N ASN A 83 -9.44 8.62 -19.48
CA ASN A 83 -8.21 8.90 -20.24
C ASN A 83 -7.05 9.42 -19.38
N GLN A 84 -7.34 10.13 -18.30
CA GLN A 84 -6.34 10.74 -17.41
C GLN A 84 -6.14 9.94 -16.13
N ALA A 85 -7.05 9.02 -15.81
CA ALA A 85 -7.05 8.31 -14.55
C ALA A 85 -6.53 6.88 -14.68
N ILE A 86 -5.79 6.43 -13.67
CA ILE A 86 -5.76 5.03 -13.31
C ILE A 86 -6.97 4.76 -12.41
N THR A 87 -7.72 3.72 -12.73
CA THR A 87 -8.95 3.37 -12.02
C THR A 87 -8.74 2.10 -11.20
N ILE A 88 -9.21 2.12 -9.96
CA ILE A 88 -8.98 1.06 -8.97
C ILE A 88 -10.31 0.61 -8.40
N GLU A 89 -10.63 -0.67 -8.54
CA GLU A 89 -11.76 -1.33 -7.87
C GLU A 89 -11.31 -1.98 -6.59
N VAL A 90 -11.89 -1.58 -5.45
CA VAL A 90 -11.55 -2.11 -4.13
C VAL A 90 -12.65 -3.03 -3.63
N SER A 91 -12.29 -4.26 -3.23
CA SER A 91 -13.22 -5.18 -2.58
C SER A 91 -13.72 -4.62 -1.25
N ASN A 92 -14.99 -4.83 -0.97
CA ASN A 92 -15.51 -4.61 0.38
C ASN A 92 -15.27 -5.84 1.26
N CYS A 93 -15.35 -5.68 2.58
CA CYS A 93 -15.39 -6.79 3.54
C CYS A 93 -16.82 -7.16 3.94
N GLU A 94 -17.82 -6.53 3.31
CA GLU A 94 -19.25 -6.79 3.51
C GLU A 94 -20.05 -6.51 2.23
N ASN A 95 -21.26 -7.09 2.13
CA ASN A 95 -22.13 -6.98 0.93
C ASN A 95 -23.28 -5.98 1.13
N LYS A 96 -23.09 -4.96 1.95
CA LYS A 96 -24.12 -3.96 2.28
C LYS A 96 -23.47 -2.64 2.71
N ALA A 97 -24.27 -1.57 2.73
CA ALA A 97 -23.83 -0.30 3.33
C ALA A 97 -23.41 -0.51 4.81
N PRO A 98 -22.39 0.20 5.29
CA PRO A 98 -21.67 1.32 4.65
C PRO A 98 -20.56 0.93 3.68
N TRP A 99 -20.47 -0.33 3.24
CA TRP A 99 -19.49 -0.83 2.29
C TRP A 99 -18.05 -0.73 2.80
N ARG A 100 -17.82 -1.25 4.02
CA ARG A 100 -16.50 -1.24 4.62
C ARG A 100 -15.50 -2.02 3.78
N ILE A 101 -14.25 -1.62 3.85
CA ILE A 101 -13.10 -2.32 3.31
C ILE A 101 -12.24 -2.85 4.44
N SER A 102 -11.48 -3.91 4.21
CA SER A 102 -10.54 -4.44 5.20
C SER A 102 -9.31 -3.54 5.31
N ASP A 103 -8.58 -3.63 6.42
CA ASP A 103 -7.31 -2.93 6.60
C ASP A 103 -6.30 -3.37 5.53
N ALA A 104 -6.26 -4.66 5.18
CA ALA A 104 -5.41 -5.17 4.11
C ALA A 104 -5.72 -4.52 2.76
N ALA A 105 -7.01 -4.38 2.39
CA ALA A 105 -7.41 -3.70 1.16
C ALA A 105 -7.10 -2.19 1.22
N TYR A 106 -7.24 -1.56 2.39
CA TYR A 106 -6.89 -0.15 2.58
C TYR A 106 -5.40 0.09 2.39
N HIS A 107 -4.55 -0.69 3.05
CA HIS A 107 -3.09 -0.57 2.91
C HIS A 107 -2.64 -0.80 1.47
N ALA A 108 -3.18 -1.84 0.80
CA ALA A 108 -2.89 -2.10 -0.60
C ALA A 108 -3.35 -0.96 -1.53
N LEU A 109 -4.47 -0.29 -1.22
CA LEU A 109 -4.92 0.89 -1.95
C LEU A 109 -3.93 2.04 -1.83
N ILE A 110 -3.45 2.33 -0.62
CA ILE A 110 -2.46 3.39 -0.41
C ILE A 110 -1.14 3.06 -1.10
N ASP A 111 -0.63 1.83 -0.95
CA ASP A 111 0.61 1.37 -1.61
C ASP A 111 0.53 1.51 -3.14
N LEU A 112 -0.57 1.07 -3.73
CA LEU A 112 -0.79 1.17 -5.18
C LEU A 112 -0.89 2.63 -5.64
N CYS A 113 -1.59 3.49 -4.88
CA CYS A 113 -1.68 4.92 -5.21
C CYS A 113 -0.32 5.60 -5.16
N VAL A 114 0.52 5.29 -4.17
CA VAL A 114 1.90 5.82 -4.06
C VAL A 114 2.74 5.35 -5.25
N ASP A 115 2.71 4.06 -5.58
CA ASP A 115 3.42 3.49 -6.74
C ASP A 115 2.99 4.15 -8.06
N ILE A 116 1.68 4.33 -8.28
CA ILE A 116 1.16 5.05 -9.45
C ILE A 116 1.68 6.48 -9.49
N CYS A 117 1.65 7.19 -8.37
CA CYS A 117 2.13 8.58 -8.27
C CYS A 117 3.62 8.68 -8.61
N GLN A 118 4.45 7.84 -8.04
CA GLN A 118 5.90 7.81 -8.26
C GLN A 118 6.24 7.54 -9.73
N ARG A 119 5.63 6.52 -10.34
CA ARG A 119 5.86 6.14 -11.74
C ARG A 119 5.36 7.18 -12.75
N ASN A 120 4.35 7.97 -12.38
CA ASN A 120 3.77 8.99 -13.27
C ASN A 120 4.19 10.43 -12.90
N GLY A 121 5.10 10.61 -11.93
CA GLY A 121 5.62 11.93 -11.55
C GLY A 121 4.61 12.81 -10.82
N ILE A 122 3.56 12.24 -10.23
CA ILE A 122 2.57 12.93 -9.40
C ILE A 122 3.20 13.15 -8.01
N LYS A 123 3.51 14.39 -7.68
CA LYS A 123 4.24 14.73 -6.45
C LYS A 123 3.35 14.82 -5.20
N THR A 124 2.08 15.12 -5.39
CA THR A 124 1.11 15.25 -4.32
C THR A 124 -0.27 14.95 -4.85
N VAL A 125 -1.12 14.42 -3.99
CA VAL A 125 -2.52 14.13 -4.32
C VAL A 125 -3.45 14.98 -3.46
N ASN A 126 -4.60 15.32 -4.02
CA ASN A 126 -5.67 16.03 -3.32
C ASN A 126 -7.02 15.47 -3.74
N TYR A 127 -7.98 15.53 -2.83
CA TYR A 127 -9.39 15.33 -3.11
C TYR A 127 -10.13 16.64 -2.89
N THR A 128 -10.74 17.17 -3.93
CA THR A 128 -11.38 18.49 -3.88
C THR A 128 -12.90 18.43 -3.80
N GLY A 129 -13.48 17.23 -3.76
CA GLY A 129 -14.92 17.00 -3.90
C GLY A 129 -15.45 17.27 -5.32
N THR A 130 -14.56 17.59 -6.27
CA THR A 130 -14.88 17.89 -7.67
C THR A 130 -13.98 17.13 -8.63
N LYS A 131 -14.30 17.20 -9.92
CA LYS A 131 -13.51 16.55 -10.99
C LYS A 131 -12.09 17.12 -11.16
N SER A 132 -11.73 18.21 -10.47
CA SER A 132 -10.41 18.85 -10.61
C SER A 132 -9.32 18.22 -9.75
N GLY A 133 -9.67 17.47 -8.68
CA GLY A 133 -8.72 16.77 -7.83
C GLY A 133 -7.89 15.70 -8.57
N VAL A 134 -6.74 15.37 -8.03
CA VAL A 134 -5.96 14.19 -8.46
C VAL A 134 -6.70 12.91 -8.07
N LEU A 135 -7.22 12.85 -6.84
CA LEU A 135 -8.12 11.80 -6.40
C LEU A 135 -9.55 12.14 -6.80
N THR A 136 -10.21 11.21 -7.44
CA THR A 136 -11.61 11.30 -7.86
C THR A 136 -12.35 10.02 -7.51
N GLU A 137 -13.68 10.06 -7.53
CA GLU A 137 -14.55 8.91 -7.28
C GLU A 137 -15.65 8.81 -8.34
N HIS A 138 -16.20 7.62 -8.53
CA HIS A 138 -17.19 7.34 -9.59
C HIS A 138 -18.42 8.25 -9.52
N ARG A 139 -18.93 8.54 -8.32
CA ARG A 139 -20.13 9.41 -8.16
C ARG A 139 -19.97 10.83 -8.67
N MET A 140 -18.74 11.27 -8.97
CA MET A 140 -18.51 12.55 -9.64
C MET A 140 -18.89 12.54 -11.13
N PHE A 141 -19.01 11.36 -11.73
CA PHE A 141 -19.18 11.20 -13.17
C PHE A 141 -20.49 10.50 -13.56
N ALA A 142 -21.11 9.78 -12.64
CA ALA A 142 -22.35 9.06 -12.84
C ALA A 142 -23.22 9.08 -11.57
N ALA A 143 -24.52 8.89 -11.72
CA ALA A 143 -25.45 8.70 -10.60
C ALA A 143 -25.28 7.29 -10.02
N THR A 144 -24.42 7.15 -9.00
CA THR A 144 -24.05 5.88 -8.37
C THR A 144 -23.69 6.06 -6.91
N VAL A 145 -23.78 5.01 -6.10
CA VAL A 145 -23.29 4.96 -4.72
C VAL A 145 -21.79 4.65 -4.63
N CYS A 146 -21.17 4.24 -5.75
CA CYS A 146 -19.73 3.95 -5.81
C CYS A 146 -18.91 5.22 -5.51
N PRO A 147 -17.88 5.13 -4.65
CA PRO A 147 -17.16 3.96 -4.14
C PRO A 147 -17.67 3.39 -2.80
N GLY A 148 -18.92 3.61 -2.44
CA GLY A 148 -19.49 3.26 -1.15
C GLY A 148 -19.20 4.32 -0.07
N ASP A 149 -19.96 4.27 1.02
CA ASP A 149 -19.90 5.33 2.04
C ASP A 149 -18.56 5.37 2.76
N THR A 150 -17.95 4.21 3.03
CA THR A 150 -16.67 4.14 3.75
C THR A 150 -15.55 4.82 2.98
N ILE A 151 -15.32 4.43 1.71
CA ILE A 151 -14.28 5.06 0.88
C ILE A 151 -14.59 6.53 0.63
N HIS A 152 -15.88 6.87 0.39
CA HIS A 152 -16.30 8.26 0.24
C HIS A 152 -15.93 9.11 1.45
N GLN A 153 -16.23 8.65 2.66
CA GLN A 153 -15.88 9.37 3.89
C GLN A 153 -14.36 9.51 4.07
N MET A 154 -13.59 8.48 3.71
CA MET A 154 -12.12 8.56 3.74
C MET A 154 -11.55 9.56 2.73
N LEU A 155 -12.19 9.73 1.57
CA LEU A 155 -11.85 10.77 0.59
C LEU A 155 -12.21 12.17 1.10
N VAL A 156 -13.44 12.36 1.58
CA VAL A 156 -13.95 13.65 2.09
C VAL A 156 -13.19 14.13 3.32
N SER A 157 -12.86 13.24 4.24
CA SER A 157 -12.05 13.56 5.43
C SER A 157 -10.59 13.89 5.11
N GLY A 158 -10.15 13.63 3.88
CA GLY A 158 -8.75 13.78 3.47
C GLY A 158 -7.82 12.64 3.92
N LYS A 159 -8.33 11.60 4.58
CA LYS A 159 -7.52 10.50 5.11
C LYS A 159 -6.69 9.83 4.01
N ILE A 160 -7.31 9.44 2.88
CA ILE A 160 -6.59 8.81 1.76
C ILE A 160 -5.52 9.74 1.20
N ALA A 161 -5.84 11.03 0.98
CA ALA A 161 -4.88 11.99 0.44
C ALA A 161 -3.70 12.21 1.39
N LYS A 162 -3.97 12.31 2.70
CA LYS A 162 -2.96 12.45 3.74
C LYS A 162 -2.01 11.23 3.73
N ASP A 163 -2.55 10.03 3.83
CA ASP A 163 -1.74 8.81 3.93
C ASP A 163 -0.88 8.57 2.68
N ILE A 164 -1.38 8.93 1.47
CA ILE A 164 -0.58 8.90 0.24
C ILE A 164 0.53 9.96 0.28
N ASN A 165 0.21 11.21 0.64
CA ASN A 165 1.18 12.30 0.61
C ASN A 165 2.30 12.10 1.64
N GLU A 166 1.99 11.63 2.84
CA GLU A 166 2.99 11.28 3.86
C GLU A 166 4.00 10.27 3.30
N ARG A 167 3.54 9.24 2.58
CA ARG A 167 4.45 8.28 1.95
C ARG A 167 5.19 8.82 0.73
N LEU A 168 4.62 9.77 0.00
CA LEU A 168 5.31 10.45 -1.11
C LEU A 168 6.39 11.39 -0.62
N GLU A 169 6.19 12.04 0.54
CA GLU A 169 7.16 12.90 1.21
C GLU A 169 8.28 12.09 1.87
N HIS A 170 7.94 10.89 2.37
CA HIS A 170 8.86 9.96 3.03
C HIS A 170 8.95 8.62 2.28
N PRO A 171 9.54 8.58 1.05
CA PRO A 171 9.57 7.37 0.22
C PRO A 171 10.26 6.17 0.88
N GLN A 172 11.05 6.42 1.93
CA GLN A 172 11.76 5.40 2.69
C GLN A 172 10.90 4.71 3.75
N GLU A 173 9.71 5.25 4.05
CA GLU A 173 8.76 4.72 5.03
C GLU A 173 7.64 3.91 4.37
N GLN A 174 7.98 3.00 3.46
CA GLN A 174 6.99 2.01 3.00
C GLN A 174 6.57 1.15 4.19
N SER A 175 5.25 0.99 4.38
CA SER A 175 4.74 0.05 5.40
C SER A 175 5.37 -1.32 5.17
N ARG A 176 6.20 -1.75 6.11
CA ARG A 176 6.97 -2.99 6.07
C ARG A 176 6.31 -4.01 6.99
N ILE A 177 5.18 -4.56 6.53
CA ILE A 177 4.44 -5.58 7.29
C ILE A 177 5.19 -6.92 7.23
N TYR A 178 5.51 -7.43 8.39
CA TYR A 178 6.08 -8.76 8.59
C TYR A 178 5.23 -9.51 9.62
N GLU A 179 4.64 -10.61 9.22
CA GLU A 179 3.72 -11.42 10.04
C GLU A 179 2.65 -10.59 10.79
N GLY A 180 2.06 -9.61 10.08
CA GLY A 180 0.99 -8.76 10.60
C GLY A 180 1.46 -7.58 11.47
N VAL A 181 2.77 -7.41 11.69
CA VAL A 181 3.35 -6.28 12.43
C VAL A 181 4.04 -5.32 11.45
N ASP A 182 3.78 -4.03 11.58
CA ASP A 182 4.50 -2.99 10.83
C ASP A 182 5.90 -2.77 11.43
N LEU A 183 6.93 -3.24 10.73
CA LEU A 183 8.33 -3.09 11.11
C LEU A 183 8.99 -1.84 10.49
N SER A 184 8.23 -0.94 9.85
CA SER A 184 8.76 0.34 9.35
C SER A 184 9.54 1.13 10.41
N PRO A 185 9.15 1.15 11.71
CA PRO A 185 9.89 1.86 12.74
C PRO A 185 11.31 1.33 13.00
N VAL A 186 11.59 0.08 12.60
CA VAL A 186 12.88 -0.59 12.86
C VAL A 186 13.68 -0.90 11.60
N PHE A 187 13.18 -0.52 10.41
CA PHE A 187 13.85 -0.78 9.14
C PHE A 187 13.95 0.46 8.25
N ASN A 188 15.15 0.81 7.84
CA ASN A 188 15.47 1.82 6.84
C ASN A 188 16.47 1.24 5.84
N ALA A 189 16.07 1.09 4.59
CA ALA A 189 16.89 0.45 3.57
C ALA A 189 18.22 1.17 3.31
N THR A 190 18.22 2.52 3.36
CA THR A 190 19.43 3.32 3.17
C THR A 190 20.43 3.11 4.32
N TYR A 191 19.93 3.12 5.56
CA TYR A 191 20.75 2.82 6.75
C TYR A 191 21.29 1.39 6.68
N TYR A 192 20.43 0.42 6.38
CA TYR A 192 20.77 -1.01 6.31
C TYR A 192 21.83 -1.28 5.26
N ARG A 193 21.71 -0.69 4.07
CA ARG A 193 22.71 -0.76 2.99
C ARG A 193 24.06 -0.18 3.40
N ALA A 194 24.04 0.99 4.04
CA ALA A 194 25.27 1.67 4.46
C ALA A 194 26.00 0.91 5.58
N ARG A 195 25.25 0.27 6.49
CA ARG A 195 25.81 -0.45 7.63
C ARG A 195 26.35 -1.84 7.27
N TYR A 196 25.82 -2.48 6.24
CA TYR A 196 26.15 -3.86 5.85
C TYR A 196 26.64 -3.94 4.39
N PRO A 197 27.93 -3.62 4.14
CA PRO A 197 28.50 -3.67 2.77
C PRO A 197 28.50 -5.06 2.15
N ASP A 198 28.44 -6.13 2.96
CA ASP A 198 28.28 -7.52 2.53
C ASP A 198 27.04 -7.73 1.66
N LEU A 199 25.97 -6.98 1.90
CA LEU A 199 24.73 -7.06 1.12
C LEU A 199 24.93 -6.57 -0.31
N ALA A 200 25.67 -5.48 -0.49
CA ALA A 200 26.01 -4.99 -1.82
C ALA A 200 26.93 -5.97 -2.58
N ALA A 201 27.87 -6.59 -1.87
CA ALA A 201 28.72 -7.63 -2.44
C ALA A 201 27.95 -8.89 -2.86
N ALA A 202 26.84 -9.20 -2.16
CA ALA A 202 25.90 -10.25 -2.52
C ALA A 202 24.89 -9.86 -3.63
N GLY A 203 24.99 -8.65 -4.20
CA GLY A 203 24.12 -8.16 -5.25
C GLY A 203 22.76 -7.62 -4.76
N LEU A 204 22.59 -7.44 -3.46
CA LEU A 204 21.36 -6.91 -2.87
C LEU A 204 21.44 -5.37 -2.84
N SER A 205 20.79 -4.71 -3.81
CA SER A 205 20.91 -3.27 -4.00
C SER A 205 19.60 -2.50 -3.94
N SER A 206 18.45 -3.15 -4.23
CA SER A 206 17.16 -2.50 -4.13
C SER A 206 16.61 -2.55 -2.70
N ASP A 207 15.75 -1.59 -2.34
CA ASP A 207 15.12 -1.52 -1.03
C ASP A 207 14.29 -2.76 -0.70
N ASP A 208 13.65 -3.36 -1.72
CA ASP A 208 12.88 -4.60 -1.55
C ASP A 208 13.78 -5.81 -1.31
N GLN A 209 14.92 -5.92 -2.01
CA GLN A 209 15.90 -6.98 -1.74
C GLN A 209 16.46 -6.87 -0.32
N LEU A 210 16.74 -5.66 0.14
CA LEU A 210 17.21 -5.39 1.49
C LEU A 210 16.16 -5.72 2.54
N TRP A 211 14.90 -5.40 2.26
CA TRP A 211 13.78 -5.77 3.12
C TRP A 211 13.60 -7.28 3.21
N ILE A 212 13.61 -7.98 2.08
CA ILE A 212 13.54 -9.45 2.04
C ILE A 212 14.70 -10.07 2.84
N HIS A 213 15.92 -9.58 2.64
CA HIS A 213 17.07 -10.04 3.42
C HIS A 213 16.88 -9.79 4.92
N PHE A 214 16.41 -8.59 5.29
CA PHE A 214 16.19 -8.23 6.69
C PHE A 214 15.18 -9.18 7.35
N THR A 215 14.06 -9.46 6.71
CA THR A 215 13.02 -10.35 7.26
C THR A 215 13.42 -11.82 7.27
N MET A 216 14.19 -12.29 6.29
CA MET A 216 14.61 -13.70 6.20
C MET A 216 15.84 -14.03 7.04
N CYS A 217 16.77 -13.08 7.20
CA CYS A 217 18.06 -13.31 7.84
C CYS A 217 18.36 -12.24 8.90
N GLY A 218 18.19 -10.96 8.57
CA GLY A 218 18.63 -9.85 9.40
C GLY A 218 18.00 -9.81 10.79
N ILE A 219 16.74 -10.18 10.92
CA ILE A 219 16.04 -10.29 12.22
C ILE A 219 16.71 -11.35 13.10
N THR A 220 16.92 -12.56 12.57
CA THR A 220 17.53 -13.66 13.33
C THR A 220 19.01 -13.42 13.63
N GLU A 221 19.68 -12.61 12.83
CA GLU A 221 21.06 -12.16 13.03
C GLU A 221 21.14 -10.93 13.95
N ALA A 222 20.04 -10.46 14.51
CA ALA A 222 19.95 -9.25 15.33
C ALA A 222 20.56 -8.02 14.66
N ARG A 223 20.41 -7.87 13.32
CA ARG A 223 21.00 -6.75 12.59
C ARG A 223 20.24 -5.45 12.85
N GLN A 224 20.92 -4.43 13.32
CA GLN A 224 20.37 -3.09 13.42
C GLN A 224 20.06 -2.55 12.02
N ALA A 225 18.78 -2.25 11.74
CA ALA A 225 18.36 -1.83 10.40
C ALA A 225 17.85 -0.38 10.33
N CYS A 226 17.94 0.38 11.42
CA CYS A 226 17.73 1.83 11.45
C CYS A 226 18.49 2.45 12.63
N ASP A 227 18.56 3.77 12.66
CA ASP A 227 19.22 4.47 13.77
C ASP A 227 18.41 4.42 15.08
N ALA A 228 17.08 4.42 14.97
CA ALA A 228 16.16 4.49 16.10
C ALA A 228 16.05 3.19 16.92
N PHE A 229 16.53 2.03 16.41
CA PHE A 229 16.40 0.76 17.10
C PHE A 229 17.63 -0.14 16.93
N ASP A 230 18.29 -0.43 18.05
CA ASP A 230 19.34 -1.43 18.15
C ASP A 230 18.81 -2.62 18.98
N PRO A 231 18.57 -3.81 18.39
CA PRO A 231 17.95 -4.93 19.07
C PRO A 231 18.81 -5.45 20.23
N VAL A 232 20.14 -5.40 20.11
CA VAL A 232 21.05 -5.89 21.14
C VAL A 232 21.02 -4.95 22.35
N ARG A 233 21.06 -3.65 22.13
CA ARG A 233 20.93 -2.66 23.22
C ARG A 233 19.55 -2.72 23.86
N TYR A 234 18.49 -2.87 23.05
CA TYR A 234 17.13 -3.00 23.55
C TYR A 234 17.00 -4.21 24.48
N ARG A 235 17.41 -5.40 24.05
CA ARG A 235 17.46 -6.61 24.88
C ARG A 235 18.22 -6.40 26.18
N ASN A 236 19.42 -5.82 26.12
CA ASN A 236 20.29 -5.66 27.29
C ASN A 236 19.75 -4.63 28.29
N THR A 237 18.95 -3.67 27.83
CA THR A 237 18.36 -2.63 28.69
C THR A 237 17.04 -3.09 29.31
N GLN A 238 16.28 -3.91 28.61
CA GLN A 238 14.96 -4.39 29.04
C GLN A 238 15.09 -5.81 29.64
N THR A 239 15.45 -5.89 30.91
CA THR A 239 15.75 -7.17 31.59
C THR A 239 14.55 -8.10 31.70
N ASP A 240 13.33 -7.55 31.77
CA ASP A 240 12.07 -8.29 31.75
C ASP A 240 11.84 -8.97 30.40
N LEU A 241 12.09 -8.26 29.30
CA LEU A 241 11.98 -8.82 27.94
C LEU A 241 13.08 -9.86 27.69
N ASN A 242 14.28 -9.62 28.21
CA ASN A 242 15.36 -10.60 28.10
C ASN A 242 15.01 -11.92 28.83
N ALA A 243 14.35 -11.83 29.97
CA ALA A 243 13.86 -13.01 30.68
C ALA A 243 12.73 -13.73 29.93
N ALA A 244 11.87 -12.96 29.23
CA ALA A 244 10.71 -13.50 28.52
C ALA A 244 11.06 -14.07 27.12
N PHE A 245 11.91 -13.40 26.35
CA PHE A 245 12.18 -13.71 24.95
C PHE A 245 13.52 -14.44 24.73
N GLY A 246 14.47 -14.33 25.66
CA GLY A 246 15.76 -15.00 25.52
C GLY A 246 16.47 -14.64 24.22
N ASP A 247 16.68 -15.64 23.35
CA ASP A 247 17.33 -15.50 22.06
C ASP A 247 16.35 -15.36 20.88
N ASP A 248 15.07 -15.17 21.16
CA ASP A 248 14.06 -14.87 20.14
C ASP A 248 14.16 -13.41 19.70
N TRP A 249 15.04 -13.13 18.75
CA TRP A 249 15.26 -11.79 18.22
C TRP A 249 14.02 -11.18 17.58
N GLU A 250 13.21 -11.99 16.92
CA GLU A 250 11.98 -11.53 16.28
C GLU A 250 11.00 -10.89 17.28
N ALA A 251 10.88 -11.49 18.46
CA ALA A 251 10.03 -10.97 19.52
C ALA A 251 10.44 -9.55 19.96
N TYR A 252 11.75 -9.21 19.97
CA TYR A 252 12.20 -7.84 20.33
C TYR A 252 11.81 -6.81 19.28
N TYR A 253 11.95 -7.11 17.98
CA TYR A 253 11.53 -6.21 16.91
C TYR A 253 10.02 -5.99 16.94
N LYS A 254 9.24 -7.06 17.04
CA LYS A 254 7.78 -6.99 17.13
C LYS A 254 7.33 -6.22 18.35
N HIS A 255 7.89 -6.52 19.54
CA HIS A 255 7.55 -5.82 20.77
C HIS A 255 7.80 -4.31 20.66
N TYR A 256 8.98 -3.91 20.16
CA TYR A 256 9.30 -2.49 19.99
C TYR A 256 8.29 -1.79 19.09
N CYS A 257 7.93 -2.39 17.96
CA CYS A 257 6.97 -1.82 17.02
C CYS A 257 5.53 -1.78 17.55
N MET A 258 5.11 -2.78 18.33
CA MET A 258 3.73 -2.89 18.80
C MET A 258 3.43 -2.03 20.03
N CYS A 259 4.36 -1.94 20.97
CA CYS A 259 4.16 -1.22 22.24
C CYS A 259 5.44 -0.61 22.83
N GLY A 260 6.60 -1.23 22.62
CA GLY A 260 7.83 -0.82 23.31
C GLY A 260 8.27 0.62 23.03
N ARG A 261 8.00 1.14 21.83
CA ARG A 261 8.29 2.54 21.48
C ARG A 261 7.42 3.50 22.31
N GLU A 262 6.12 3.25 22.36
CA GLU A 262 5.17 4.07 23.15
C GLU A 262 5.47 3.98 24.65
N GLU A 263 5.83 2.79 25.14
CA GLU A 263 6.23 2.59 26.53
C GLU A 263 7.49 3.39 26.91
N ILE A 264 8.45 3.54 25.98
CA ILE A 264 9.64 4.36 26.18
C ILE A 264 9.30 5.86 26.13
N GLU A 265 8.52 6.29 25.12
CA GLU A 265 8.08 7.68 24.97
C GLU A 265 7.25 8.17 26.16
N SER A 266 6.43 7.30 26.74
CA SER A 266 5.62 7.57 27.94
C SER A 266 6.40 7.46 29.26
N GLY A 267 7.65 6.99 29.22
CA GLY A 267 8.47 6.77 30.40
C GLY A 267 8.12 5.49 31.21
N GLN A 268 7.26 4.63 30.68
CA GLN A 268 6.93 3.34 31.29
C GLN A 268 8.08 2.33 31.14
N ARG A 269 8.93 2.52 30.14
CA ARG A 269 10.08 1.68 29.84
C ARG A 269 11.36 2.51 29.70
N LYS A 270 12.48 1.96 30.13
CA LYS A 270 13.77 2.63 30.08
C LYS A 270 14.27 2.83 28.65
N ALA A 271 14.75 4.04 28.34
CA ALA A 271 15.45 4.30 27.07
C ALA A 271 16.74 3.47 26.97
N PHE A 272 17.09 3.06 25.74
CA PHE A 272 18.22 2.15 25.47
C PHE A 272 19.28 2.74 24.51
N MET A 273 19.10 3.98 24.06
CA MET A 273 20.04 4.68 23.15
C MET A 273 21.10 5.46 23.88
#